data_0702e5e32839ad30aa7c82ac258d9b19
#
_entry.id   0702e5e32839ad30aa7c82ac258d9b19
#
_cell.length_a   1.000
_cell.length_b   1.000
_cell.length_c   1.000
_cell.angle_alpha   90.00
_cell.angle_beta   90.00
_cell.angle_gamma   90.00
#
_symmetry.space_group_name_H-M   'P 1'
#
loop_
_entity.id
_entity.type
_entity.pdbx_description
1 polymer ?
#
loop_
_entity_poly.entity_id
_entity_poly.type
_entity_poly.pdbx_seq_one_letter_code
_entity_poly.pdbx_strand_id
1 'polypeptide(L)'
;MNAIRLTAILALLVCTVAAQAQRKNARYVEYIEKYAPLAVQQMKEHKIPASITLAQGLLESGAGQSALARKSNNHFGIKCGSNWRGRTVRHDDDARNECFRAYSNPRDSYEDHSAFLKRGARYAF
;
A
#
# COMPACT_ATOMS: atom_id res chain seq x y z
N MET A 1 -5.51 44.41 7.92
CA MET A 1 -6.42 43.36 7.43
C MET A 1 -7.57 43.24 8.40
N ASN A 2 -8.80 43.31 7.94
CA ASN A 2 -9.97 43.33 8.84
C ASN A 2 -10.15 41.94 9.50
N ALA A 3 -10.51 41.91 10.77
CA ALA A 3 -10.74 40.67 11.54
C ALA A 3 -11.67 39.68 10.82
N ILE A 4 -12.69 40.17 10.13
CA ILE A 4 -13.62 39.37 9.32
C ILE A 4 -12.92 38.64 8.17
N ARG A 5 -11.92 39.23 7.53
CA ARG A 5 -11.16 38.57 6.46
C ARG A 5 -10.24 37.50 7.02
N LEU A 6 -9.66 37.72 8.18
CA LEU A 6 -8.79 36.77 8.85
C LEU A 6 -9.56 35.51 9.31
N THR A 7 -10.76 35.72 9.89
CA THR A 7 -11.64 34.61 10.32
C THR A 7 -12.15 33.80 9.12
N ALA A 8 -12.48 34.46 8.01
CA ALA A 8 -12.92 33.76 6.79
C ALA A 8 -11.80 32.91 6.17
N ILE A 9 -10.58 33.42 6.15
CA ILE A 9 -9.40 32.67 5.65
C ILE A 9 -9.11 31.46 6.55
N LEU A 10 -9.16 31.64 7.86
CA LEU A 10 -8.94 30.56 8.83
C LEU A 10 -10.00 29.46 8.70
N ALA A 11 -11.28 29.84 8.54
CA ALA A 11 -12.38 28.88 8.33
C ALA A 11 -12.22 28.09 7.02
N LEU A 12 -11.79 28.72 5.93
CA LEU A 12 -11.51 28.06 4.67
C LEU A 12 -10.37 27.04 4.80
N LEU A 13 -9.29 27.38 5.49
CA LEU A 13 -8.16 26.50 5.74
C LEU A 13 -8.57 25.28 6.55
N VAL A 14 -9.37 25.44 7.60
CA VAL A 14 -9.86 24.33 8.42
C VAL A 14 -10.77 23.41 7.60
N CYS A 15 -11.66 23.96 6.76
CA CYS A 15 -12.53 23.15 5.90
C CYS A 15 -11.74 22.32 4.87
N THR A 16 -10.66 22.87 4.31
CA THR A 16 -9.83 22.13 3.34
C THR A 16 -9.09 20.97 3.97
N VAL A 17 -8.54 21.17 5.16
CA VAL A 17 -7.83 20.10 5.90
C VAL A 17 -8.80 18.98 6.31
N ALA A 18 -9.99 19.31 6.80
CA ALA A 18 -11.01 18.33 7.16
C ALA A 18 -11.47 17.50 5.94
N ALA A 19 -11.68 18.15 4.79
CA ALA A 19 -12.06 17.48 3.56
C ALA A 19 -10.97 16.52 3.04
N GLN A 20 -9.71 16.86 3.20
CA GLN A 20 -8.58 16.00 2.81
C GLN A 20 -8.46 14.77 3.74
N ALA A 21 -8.61 14.97 5.05
CA ALA A 21 -8.59 13.88 6.03
C ALA A 21 -9.74 12.88 5.77
N GLN A 22 -10.92 13.38 5.45
CA GLN A 22 -12.09 12.55 5.16
C GLN A 22 -11.92 11.74 3.86
N ARG A 23 -11.34 12.32 2.82
CA ARG A 23 -11.02 11.58 1.58
C ARG A 23 -9.97 10.50 1.80
N LYS A 24 -8.96 10.76 2.61
CA LYS A 24 -7.94 9.77 2.95
C LYS A 24 -8.55 8.58 3.69
N ASN A 25 -9.42 8.84 4.65
CA ASN A 25 -10.12 7.82 5.41
C ASN A 25 -11.02 6.95 4.51
N ALA A 26 -11.78 7.55 3.60
CA ALA A 26 -12.63 6.84 2.65
C ALA A 26 -11.80 5.90 1.74
N ARG A 27 -10.65 6.33 1.24
CA ARG A 27 -9.74 5.50 0.43
C ARG A 27 -9.19 4.31 1.22
N TYR A 28 -8.90 4.50 2.49
CA TYR A 28 -8.42 3.42 3.36
C TYR A 28 -9.51 2.37 3.59
N VAL A 29 -10.73 2.80 3.87
CA VAL A 29 -11.88 1.90 4.02
C VAL A 29 -12.12 1.12 2.73
N GLU A 30 -12.14 1.79 1.58
CA GLU A 30 -12.30 1.15 0.27
C GLU A 30 -11.22 0.10 0.00
N TYR A 31 -9.95 0.42 0.29
CA TYR A 31 -8.85 -0.52 0.16
C TYR A 31 -9.03 -1.75 1.06
N ILE A 32 -9.39 -1.53 2.33
CA ILE A 32 -9.60 -2.59 3.31
C ILE A 32 -10.74 -3.51 2.84
N GLU A 33 -11.88 -2.96 2.46
CA GLU A 33 -13.02 -3.75 1.97
C GLU A 33 -12.66 -4.57 0.73
N LYS A 34 -11.94 -3.98 -0.20
CA LYS A 34 -11.54 -4.64 -1.45
C LYS A 34 -10.55 -5.78 -1.25
N TYR A 35 -9.56 -5.60 -0.37
CA TYR A 35 -8.44 -6.53 -0.23
C TYR A 35 -8.48 -7.39 1.04
N ALA A 36 -9.41 -7.16 1.96
CA ALA A 36 -9.59 -8.01 3.13
C ALA A 36 -9.75 -9.50 2.77
N PRO A 37 -10.52 -9.90 1.73
CA PRO A 37 -10.62 -11.31 1.35
C PRO A 37 -9.27 -11.95 1.01
N LEU A 38 -8.38 -11.23 0.33
CA LEU A 38 -7.02 -11.71 0.01
C LEU A 38 -6.18 -11.86 1.28
N ALA A 39 -6.22 -10.89 2.18
CA ALA A 39 -5.49 -10.95 3.44
C ALA A 39 -5.97 -12.11 4.34
N VAL A 40 -7.27 -12.36 4.38
CA VAL A 40 -7.84 -13.51 5.10
C VAL A 40 -7.41 -14.83 4.47
N GLN A 41 -7.37 -14.92 3.15
CA GLN A 41 -6.86 -16.10 2.45
C GLN A 41 -5.40 -16.37 2.84
N GLN A 42 -4.55 -15.35 2.83
CA GLN A 42 -3.14 -15.48 3.24
C GLN A 42 -3.00 -15.93 4.70
N MET A 43 -3.87 -15.45 5.59
CA MET A 43 -3.90 -15.89 6.98
C MET A 43 -4.23 -17.39 7.09
N LYS A 44 -5.20 -17.88 6.34
CA LYS A 44 -5.59 -19.29 6.34
C LYS A 44 -4.47 -20.19 5.79
N GLU A 45 -3.85 -19.79 4.70
CA GLU A 45 -2.85 -20.58 3.99
C GLU A 45 -1.45 -20.50 4.62
N HIS A 46 -1.04 -19.30 5.06
CA HIS A 46 0.33 -19.02 5.49
C HIS A 46 0.45 -18.66 6.97
N LYS A 47 -0.66 -18.58 7.71
CA LYS A 47 -0.70 -18.24 9.15
C LYS A 47 -0.19 -16.83 9.50
N ILE A 48 -0.16 -15.95 8.52
CA ILE A 48 0.18 -14.53 8.73
C ILE A 48 -1.12 -13.79 9.10
N PRO A 49 -1.16 -13.05 10.21
CA PRO A 49 -2.36 -12.32 10.60
C PRO A 49 -2.87 -11.39 9.49
N ALA A 50 -4.15 -11.51 9.14
CA ALA A 50 -4.76 -10.73 8.05
C ALA A 50 -4.61 -9.22 8.27
N SER A 51 -4.69 -8.75 9.52
CA SER A 51 -4.50 -7.34 9.88
C SER A 51 -3.10 -6.82 9.54
N ILE A 52 -2.08 -7.65 9.73
CA ILE A 52 -0.69 -7.29 9.39
C ILE A 52 -0.52 -7.17 7.88
N THR A 53 -0.95 -8.18 7.14
CA THR A 53 -0.89 -8.17 5.67
C THR A 53 -1.64 -6.97 5.10
N LEU A 54 -2.86 -6.74 5.60
CA LEU A 54 -3.71 -5.65 5.10
C LEU A 54 -3.14 -4.27 5.42
N ALA A 55 -2.63 -4.06 6.64
CA ALA A 55 -2.00 -2.81 7.03
C ALA A 55 -0.74 -2.51 6.20
N GLN A 56 0.11 -3.49 5.98
CA GLN A 56 1.30 -3.34 5.14
C GLN A 56 0.92 -3.02 3.69
N GLY A 57 -0.02 -3.75 3.10
CA GLY A 57 -0.50 -3.48 1.75
C GLY A 57 -1.09 -2.09 1.60
N LEU A 58 -1.89 -1.64 2.57
CA LEU A 58 -2.48 -0.31 2.60
C LEU A 58 -1.40 0.79 2.61
N LEU A 59 -0.44 0.69 3.51
CA LEU A 59 0.60 1.71 3.70
C LEU A 59 1.61 1.72 2.55
N GLU A 60 2.13 0.58 2.16
CA GLU A 60 3.16 0.45 1.12
C GLU A 60 2.64 0.83 -0.28
N SER A 61 1.38 0.60 -0.55
CA SER A 61 0.77 0.93 -1.84
C SER A 61 0.07 2.29 -1.88
N GLY A 62 0.06 3.04 -0.77
CA GLY A 62 -0.75 4.24 -0.65
C GLY A 62 -2.24 3.96 -0.94
N ALA A 63 -2.81 2.97 -0.28
CA ALA A 63 -4.16 2.47 -0.55
C ALA A 63 -4.37 2.02 -2.01
N GLY A 64 -3.36 1.42 -2.62
CA GLY A 64 -3.38 0.98 -4.01
C GLY A 64 -3.24 2.10 -5.05
N GLN A 65 -3.02 3.33 -4.61
CA GLN A 65 -3.00 4.51 -5.48
C GLN A 65 -1.61 4.95 -5.93
N SER A 66 -0.54 4.39 -5.36
CA SER A 66 0.83 4.74 -5.75
C SER A 66 1.10 4.41 -7.23
N ALA A 67 2.00 5.16 -7.86
CA ALA A 67 2.41 4.90 -9.23
C ALA A 67 2.97 3.49 -9.39
N LEU A 68 3.76 3.03 -8.43
CA LEU A 68 4.31 1.67 -8.43
C LEU A 68 3.20 0.61 -8.37
N ALA A 69 2.26 0.72 -7.42
CA ALA A 69 1.15 -0.24 -7.29
C ALA A 69 0.28 -0.30 -8.55
N ARG A 70 -0.02 0.84 -9.16
CA ARG A 70 -0.84 0.90 -10.39
C ARG A 70 -0.18 0.24 -11.58
N LYS A 71 1.13 0.45 -11.79
CA LYS A 71 1.83 -0.09 -12.97
C LYS A 71 2.30 -1.52 -12.81
N SER A 72 2.44 -2.01 -11.57
CA SER A 72 3.05 -3.31 -11.30
C SER A 72 2.19 -4.29 -10.52
N ASN A 73 1.03 -3.86 -9.99
CA ASN A 73 0.23 -4.61 -9.01
C ASN A 73 1.02 -5.02 -7.75
N ASN A 74 2.16 -4.39 -7.50
CA ASN A 74 3.00 -4.64 -6.33
C ASN A 74 2.55 -3.78 -5.16
N HIS A 75 1.75 -4.36 -4.27
CA HIS A 75 1.16 -3.65 -3.13
C HIS A 75 2.08 -3.53 -1.92
N PHE A 76 3.21 -4.23 -1.93
CA PHE A 76 4.12 -4.32 -0.78
C PHE A 76 5.51 -3.74 -1.06
N GLY A 77 5.74 -3.19 -2.24
CA GLY A 77 7.03 -2.62 -2.62
C GLY A 77 8.17 -3.65 -2.63
N ILE A 78 7.88 -4.90 -3.00
CA ILE A 78 8.90 -5.95 -3.03
C ILE A 78 9.85 -5.71 -4.19
N LYS A 79 11.14 -5.55 -3.86
CA LYS A 79 12.21 -5.38 -4.83
C LYS A 79 12.56 -6.72 -5.49
N CYS A 80 13.18 -6.67 -6.67
CA CYS A 80 13.49 -7.88 -7.45
C CYS A 80 14.32 -8.89 -6.66
N GLY A 81 15.36 -8.42 -5.98
CA GLY A 81 16.34 -9.34 -5.37
C GLY A 81 17.08 -10.17 -6.40
N SER A 82 17.84 -11.16 -5.94
CA SER A 82 18.68 -12.01 -6.81
C SER A 82 17.95 -13.18 -7.45
N ASN A 83 16.85 -13.65 -6.86
CA ASN A 83 16.18 -14.89 -7.24
C ASN A 83 14.86 -14.70 -7.99
N TRP A 84 14.42 -13.44 -8.19
CA TRP A 84 13.19 -13.17 -8.92
C TRP A 84 13.36 -13.46 -10.42
N ARG A 85 12.44 -14.23 -11.00
CA ARG A 85 12.42 -14.59 -12.44
C ARG A 85 11.18 -14.08 -13.17
N GLY A 86 10.25 -13.43 -12.44
CA GLY A 86 9.04 -12.86 -13.01
C GLY A 86 9.27 -11.50 -13.69
N ARG A 87 8.18 -10.86 -14.09
CA ARG A 87 8.21 -9.51 -14.67
C ARG A 87 8.70 -8.49 -13.66
N THR A 88 9.28 -7.42 -14.18
CA THR A 88 9.84 -6.33 -13.38
C THR A 88 9.38 -4.98 -13.90
N VAL A 89 9.41 -3.98 -13.03
CA VAL A 89 9.28 -2.56 -13.39
C VAL A 89 10.41 -1.78 -12.73
N ARG A 90 10.76 -0.64 -13.33
CA ARG A 90 11.70 0.32 -12.75
C ARG A 90 10.93 1.47 -12.11
N HIS A 91 11.37 1.86 -10.93
CA HIS A 91 10.75 2.93 -10.17
C HIS A 91 11.78 3.58 -9.25
N ASP A 92 11.69 4.90 -9.06
CA ASP A 92 12.53 5.62 -8.11
C ASP A 92 11.98 5.43 -6.71
N ASP A 93 12.85 5.07 -5.76
CA ASP A 93 12.54 4.88 -4.35
C ASP A 93 13.72 5.39 -3.53
N ASP A 94 14.32 4.57 -2.65
CA ASP A 94 15.54 4.95 -1.91
C ASP A 94 16.70 5.30 -2.85
N ALA A 95 16.78 4.63 -4.00
CA ALA A 95 17.66 4.95 -5.10
C ALA A 95 16.87 5.15 -6.40
N ARG A 96 17.52 5.77 -7.40
CA ARG A 96 16.93 5.94 -8.72
C ARG A 96 16.87 4.62 -9.47
N ASN A 97 15.78 4.43 -10.23
CA ASN A 97 15.63 3.33 -11.19
C ASN A 97 15.79 1.93 -10.55
N GLU A 98 15.26 1.77 -9.34
CA GLU A 98 15.29 0.47 -8.66
C GLU A 98 14.36 -0.55 -9.32
N CYS A 99 14.76 -1.82 -9.22
CA CYS A 99 14.00 -2.94 -9.74
C CYS A 99 12.94 -3.40 -8.74
N PHE A 100 11.68 -3.40 -9.15
CA PHE A 100 10.56 -3.93 -8.39
C PHE A 100 9.90 -5.09 -9.14
N ARG A 101 9.41 -6.07 -8.36
CA ARG A 101 8.62 -7.17 -8.90
C ARG A 101 7.30 -6.65 -9.48
N ALA A 102 6.88 -7.20 -10.61
CA ALA A 102 5.60 -6.89 -11.23
C ALA A 102 4.75 -8.13 -11.36
N TYR A 103 3.46 -7.98 -11.08
CA TYR A 103 2.49 -9.07 -11.04
C TYR A 103 1.35 -8.81 -12.03
N SER A 104 0.68 -9.89 -12.46
CA SER A 104 -0.46 -9.80 -13.34
C SER A 104 -1.72 -9.25 -12.67
N ASN A 105 -1.81 -9.39 -11.37
CA ASN A 105 -2.93 -8.94 -10.55
C ASN A 105 -2.48 -8.73 -9.09
N PRO A 106 -3.27 -8.04 -8.25
CA PRO A 106 -2.94 -7.84 -6.84
C PRO A 106 -2.85 -9.12 -6.01
N ARG A 107 -3.63 -10.16 -6.33
CA ARG A 107 -3.60 -11.45 -5.62
C ARG A 107 -2.20 -12.03 -5.62
N ASP A 108 -1.52 -11.99 -6.76
CA ASP A 108 -0.17 -12.55 -6.89
C ASP A 108 0.84 -11.78 -6.02
N SER A 109 0.66 -10.48 -5.83
CA SER A 109 1.51 -9.71 -4.91
C SER A 109 1.25 -10.08 -3.44
N TYR A 110 0.01 -10.37 -3.06
CA TYR A 110 -0.33 -10.84 -1.71
C TYR A 110 0.27 -12.22 -1.44
N GLU A 111 0.21 -13.13 -2.40
CA GLU A 111 0.81 -14.46 -2.31
C GLU A 111 2.33 -14.38 -2.19
N ASP A 112 2.98 -13.60 -3.04
CA ASP A 112 4.42 -13.43 -3.01
C ASP A 112 4.90 -12.73 -1.72
N HIS A 113 4.12 -11.78 -1.19
CA HIS A 113 4.39 -11.15 0.10
C HIS A 113 4.41 -12.19 1.24
N SER A 114 3.43 -13.08 1.29
CA SER A 114 3.38 -14.15 2.29
C SER A 114 4.58 -15.09 2.15
N ALA A 115 4.92 -15.49 0.93
CA ALA A 115 6.10 -16.31 0.67
C ALA A 115 7.40 -15.59 1.06
N PHE A 116 7.49 -14.30 0.78
CA PHE A 116 8.62 -13.44 1.16
C PHE A 116 8.81 -13.38 2.68
N LEU A 117 7.75 -13.16 3.43
CA LEU A 117 7.79 -13.13 4.90
C LEU A 117 8.21 -14.48 5.49
N LYS A 118 7.70 -15.58 4.95
CA LYS A 118 8.04 -16.93 5.44
C LYS A 118 9.49 -17.33 5.17
N ARG A 119 10.10 -16.80 4.12
CA ARG A 119 11.53 -17.04 3.83
C ARG A 119 12.44 -16.26 4.78
N GLY A 120 11.98 -15.16 5.36
CA GLY A 120 12.74 -14.38 6.32
C GLY A 120 12.62 -14.98 7.72
N ALA A 121 13.73 -15.50 8.31
CA ALA A 121 13.74 -16.07 9.66
C ALA A 121 13.19 -15.11 10.73
N ARG A 122 13.22 -13.82 10.45
CA ARG A 122 12.72 -12.73 11.29
C ARG A 122 11.20 -12.71 11.44
N TYR A 123 10.46 -13.37 10.54
CA TYR A 123 9.01 -13.39 10.44
C TYR A 123 8.43 -14.80 10.54
N ALA A 124 9.14 -15.72 11.19
CA ALA A 124 8.59 -17.03 11.52
C ALA A 124 7.52 -16.87 12.62
N PHE A 125 6.28 -17.16 12.28
CA PHE A 125 5.13 -17.12 13.19
C PHE A 125 4.79 -18.53 13.64
#